data_cfc38c28c08c8f1a4bc525356e147126
#
_entry.id   cfc38c28c08c8f1a4bc525356e147126
#
_cell.length_a   1.000
_cell.length_b   1.000
_cell.length_c   1.000
_cell.angle_alpha   90.00
_cell.angle_beta   90.00
_cell.angle_gamma   90.00
#
_symmetry.space_group_name_H-M   'P 1'
#
loop_
_entity.id
_entity.type
_entity.pdbx_description
1 polymer ?
#
loop_
_entity_poly.entity_id
_entity_poly.type
_entity_poly.pdbx_seq_one_letter_code
_entity_poly.pdbx_strand_id
1 'polypeptide(L)'
;MTKIPESSEIYLDTSFLAPYLLAPHQKYQEAQKLMARLLIGSNRLVLSALVLDETMNVIKEVMQSQEDAANLKKGKNHKDYISDIRKAVDTVIQNSNFRITQFNDEISGCSKAVDNIDNFTLRPRDAFHLSYMQDQSIDYIVAGDKKFDKIHACKNIEF
;
A
#
# COMPACT_ATOMS: atom_id res chain seq x y z
N MET A 1 -16.23 12.06 -1.59
CA MET A 1 -15.47 11.28 -0.60
C MET A 1 -16.17 9.96 -0.35
N THR A 2 -15.51 8.84 -0.59
CA THR A 2 -16.03 7.53 -0.25
C THR A 2 -16.13 7.41 1.28
N LYS A 3 -17.30 7.00 1.78
CA LYS A 3 -17.49 6.78 3.22
C LYS A 3 -16.61 5.60 3.65
N ILE A 4 -15.88 5.76 4.76
CA ILE A 4 -15.12 4.65 5.36
C ILE A 4 -16.11 3.56 5.79
N PRO A 5 -15.94 2.31 5.33
CA PRO A 5 -16.79 1.21 5.75
C PRO A 5 -16.50 0.82 7.21
N GLU A 6 -17.38 0.02 7.77
CA GLU A 6 -17.19 -0.59 9.08
C GLU A 6 -17.08 -2.12 8.95
N SER A 7 -16.27 -2.74 9.79
CA SER A 7 -16.09 -4.21 9.85
C SER A 7 -15.80 -4.85 8.49
N SER A 8 -14.99 -4.17 7.68
CA SER A 8 -14.67 -4.57 6.31
C SER A 8 -13.17 -4.87 6.16
N GLU A 9 -12.83 -5.65 5.15
CA GLU A 9 -11.44 -5.74 4.70
C GLU A 9 -11.15 -4.57 3.73
N ILE A 10 -10.02 -3.91 3.95
CA ILE A 10 -9.58 -2.76 3.17
C ILE A 10 -8.16 -3.01 2.69
N TYR A 11 -7.97 -3.03 1.38
CA TYR A 11 -6.65 -3.16 0.77
C TYR A 11 -5.88 -1.84 0.87
N LEU A 12 -4.62 -1.93 1.25
CA LEU A 12 -3.73 -0.77 1.35
C LEU A 12 -2.75 -0.76 0.18
N ASP A 13 -2.76 0.33 -0.56
CA ASP A 13 -1.73 0.60 -1.55
C ASP A 13 -0.49 1.21 -0.91
N THR A 14 0.65 1.08 -1.57
CA THR A 14 1.94 1.65 -1.14
C THR A 14 1.89 3.16 -0.94
N SER A 15 1.12 3.87 -1.77
CA SER A 15 0.94 5.32 -1.66
C SER A 15 0.31 5.77 -0.33
N PHE A 16 -0.34 4.86 0.40
CA PHE A 16 -0.83 5.09 1.77
C PHE A 16 0.07 4.44 2.83
N LEU A 17 0.51 3.20 2.61
CA LEU A 17 1.27 2.46 3.62
C LEU A 17 2.62 3.12 3.92
N ALA A 18 3.36 3.53 2.89
CA ALA A 18 4.66 4.15 3.08
C ALA A 18 4.57 5.48 3.87
N PRO A 19 3.68 6.45 3.53
CA PRO A 19 3.42 7.62 4.38
C PRO A 19 3.07 7.27 5.82
N TYR A 20 2.27 6.23 6.05
CA TYR A 20 1.90 5.82 7.40
C TYR A 20 3.10 5.34 8.23
N LEU A 21 4.04 4.63 7.62
CA LEU A 21 5.20 4.04 8.29
C LEU A 21 6.38 5.01 8.45
N LEU A 22 6.45 6.07 7.65
CA LEU A 22 7.63 6.93 7.52
C LEU A 22 7.38 8.33 8.05
N ALA A 23 7.79 8.63 9.27
CA ALA A 23 7.67 9.97 9.87
C ALA A 23 8.25 11.12 9.02
N PRO A 24 9.37 10.95 8.26
CA PRO A 24 9.87 11.99 7.37
C PRO A 24 9.01 12.24 6.13
N HIS A 25 8.06 11.36 5.81
CA HIS A 25 7.21 11.53 4.63
C HIS A 25 6.23 12.71 4.79
N GLN A 26 6.11 13.55 3.76
CA GLN A 26 5.28 14.77 3.80
C GLN A 26 3.81 14.53 4.18
N LYS A 27 3.26 13.36 3.83
CA LYS A 27 1.87 12.96 4.14
C LYS A 27 1.74 12.14 5.44
N TYR A 28 2.77 12.04 6.26
CA TYR A 28 2.75 11.19 7.46
C TYR A 28 1.58 11.50 8.39
N GLN A 29 1.36 12.78 8.72
CA GLN A 29 0.29 13.19 9.63
C GLN A 29 -1.11 12.88 9.08
N GLU A 30 -1.28 13.01 7.78
CA GLU A 30 -2.54 12.68 7.10
C GLU A 30 -2.80 11.18 7.13
N ALA A 31 -1.77 10.38 6.84
CA ALA A 31 -1.84 8.92 6.91
C ALA A 31 -2.17 8.42 8.32
N GLN A 32 -1.56 8.99 9.37
CA GLN A 32 -1.86 8.65 10.77
C GLN A 32 -3.34 8.92 11.11
N LYS A 33 -3.87 10.08 10.69
CA LYS A 33 -5.29 10.42 10.92
C LYS A 33 -6.23 9.47 10.21
N LEU A 34 -5.94 9.13 8.96
CA LEU A 34 -6.78 8.18 8.21
C LEU A 34 -6.69 6.77 8.82
N MET A 35 -5.48 6.31 9.16
CA MET A 35 -5.29 5.01 9.83
C MET A 35 -6.13 4.90 11.11
N ALA A 36 -6.11 5.91 11.97
CA ALA A 36 -6.91 5.92 13.18
C ALA A 36 -8.42 5.77 12.88
N ARG A 37 -8.92 6.44 11.84
CA ARG A 37 -10.32 6.34 11.41
C ARG A 37 -10.66 4.95 10.86
N LEU A 38 -9.75 4.33 10.10
CA LEU A 38 -9.92 2.97 9.60
C LEU A 38 -10.04 1.96 10.74
N LEU A 39 -9.19 2.10 11.77
CA LEU A 39 -9.19 1.20 12.93
C LEU A 39 -10.41 1.40 13.85
N ILE A 40 -10.90 2.62 14.02
CA ILE A 40 -12.14 2.92 14.75
C ILE A 40 -13.33 2.19 14.11
N GLY A 41 -13.36 2.06 12.78
CA GLY A 41 -14.37 1.29 12.05
C GLY A 41 -14.23 -0.24 12.18
N SER A 42 -13.33 -0.74 13.02
CA SER A 42 -13.05 -2.18 13.18
C SER A 42 -12.72 -2.88 11.86
N ASN A 43 -12.07 -2.17 10.94
CA ASN A 43 -11.67 -2.70 9.65
C ASN A 43 -10.39 -3.52 9.77
N ARG A 44 -10.28 -4.55 8.94
CA ARG A 44 -9.06 -5.34 8.76
C ARG A 44 -8.28 -4.79 7.58
N LEU A 45 -7.01 -4.49 7.79
CA LEU A 45 -6.15 -3.89 6.78
C LEU A 45 -5.39 -4.98 6.05
N VAL A 46 -5.54 -5.04 4.74
CA VAL A 46 -4.97 -6.10 3.90
C VAL A 46 -3.93 -5.51 2.95
N LEU A 47 -2.83 -6.20 2.79
CA LEU A 47 -1.80 -5.85 1.81
C LEU A 47 -1.16 -7.12 1.24
N SER A 48 -0.55 -7.01 0.08
CA SER A 48 0.21 -8.10 -0.54
C SER A 48 1.72 -7.93 -0.32
N ALA A 49 2.50 -8.96 -0.62
CA ALA A 49 3.96 -8.87 -0.64
C ALA A 49 4.46 -7.79 -1.63
N LEU A 50 3.71 -7.54 -2.72
CA LEU A 50 4.02 -6.47 -3.68
C LEU A 50 3.98 -5.09 -3.02
N VAL A 51 3.00 -4.81 -2.15
CA VAL A 51 2.94 -3.55 -1.39
C VAL A 51 4.16 -3.38 -0.48
N LEU A 52 4.63 -4.47 0.15
CA LEU A 52 5.84 -4.42 0.97
C LEU A 52 7.10 -4.16 0.13
N ASP A 53 7.23 -4.81 -1.04
CA ASP A 53 8.34 -4.57 -1.97
C ASP A 53 8.39 -3.10 -2.39
N GLU A 54 7.27 -2.56 -2.83
CA GLU A 54 7.18 -1.14 -3.20
C GLU A 54 7.46 -0.20 -2.01
N THR A 55 6.95 -0.55 -0.81
CA THR A 55 7.22 0.23 0.40
C THR A 55 8.70 0.28 0.73
N MET A 56 9.43 -0.83 0.59
CA MET A 56 10.90 -0.85 0.79
C MET A 56 11.62 0.08 -0.20
N ASN A 57 11.16 0.17 -1.45
CA ASN A 57 11.70 1.12 -2.42
C ASN A 57 11.41 2.58 -2.01
N VAL A 58 10.18 2.89 -1.58
CA VAL A 58 9.81 4.24 -1.12
C VAL A 58 10.61 4.63 0.13
N ILE A 59 10.86 3.71 1.07
CA ILE A 59 11.71 3.98 2.24
C ILE A 59 13.08 4.49 1.80
N LYS A 60 13.74 3.77 0.90
CA LYS A 60 15.02 4.17 0.36
C LYS A 60 14.98 5.58 -0.26
N GLU A 61 13.98 5.86 -1.09
CA GLU A 61 13.84 7.15 -1.77
C GLU A 61 13.63 8.30 -0.78
N VAL A 62 12.77 8.11 0.22
CA VAL A 62 12.51 9.11 1.27
C VAL A 62 13.75 9.37 2.11
N MET A 63 14.47 8.32 2.52
CA MET A 63 15.69 8.47 3.31
C MET A 63 16.80 9.15 2.50
N GLN A 64 16.97 8.82 1.24
CA GLN A 64 17.90 9.51 0.34
C GLN A 64 17.57 10.99 0.19
N SER A 65 16.27 11.34 0.11
CA SER A 65 15.83 12.73 0.05
C SER A 65 16.14 13.49 1.34
N GLN A 66 16.03 12.85 2.50
CA GLN A 66 16.40 13.46 3.79
C GLN A 66 17.92 13.69 3.88
N GLU A 67 18.73 12.73 3.44
CA GLU A 67 20.18 12.86 3.41
C GLU A 67 20.63 14.00 2.48
N ASP A 68 19.97 14.16 1.32
CA ASP A 68 20.19 15.30 0.41
C ASP A 68 19.89 16.64 1.09
N ALA A 69 18.71 16.74 1.69
CA ALA A 69 18.29 17.97 2.37
C ALA A 69 19.23 18.34 3.51
N ALA A 70 19.86 17.34 4.15
CA ALA A 70 20.82 17.54 5.22
C ALA A 70 22.28 17.68 4.72
N ASN A 71 22.54 17.67 3.41
CA ASN A 71 23.87 17.65 2.80
C ASN A 71 24.75 16.47 3.28
N LEU A 72 24.13 15.33 3.58
CA LEU A 72 24.81 14.10 3.97
C LEU A 72 25.13 13.23 2.76
N LYS A 73 26.09 12.31 2.94
CA LYS A 73 26.39 11.33 1.90
C LYS A 73 25.24 10.33 1.76
N LYS A 74 24.61 10.29 0.59
CA LYS A 74 23.54 9.34 0.30
C LYS A 74 23.98 7.89 0.35
N GLY A 75 23.17 7.05 0.96
CA GLY A 75 23.20 5.61 0.76
C GLY A 75 22.90 5.25 -0.71
N LYS A 76 23.50 4.16 -1.20
CA LYS A 76 23.38 3.77 -2.62
C LYS A 76 22.35 2.70 -2.87
N ASN A 77 22.12 1.84 -1.89
CA ASN A 77 21.27 0.66 -2.04
C ASN A 77 20.42 0.42 -0.78
N HIS A 78 19.49 -0.54 -0.85
CA HIS A 78 18.58 -0.86 0.25
C HIS A 78 19.29 -1.31 1.54
N LYS A 79 20.49 -1.92 1.43
CA LYS A 79 21.25 -2.34 2.59
C LYS A 79 21.64 -1.16 3.48
N ASP A 80 21.86 0.00 2.89
CA ASP A 80 22.25 1.20 3.62
C ASP A 80 21.11 1.72 4.52
N TYR A 81 19.86 1.33 4.21
CA TYR A 81 18.62 1.69 4.92
C TYR A 81 17.95 0.49 5.58
N ILE A 82 18.68 -0.60 5.80
CA ILE A 82 18.09 -1.88 6.28
C ILE A 82 17.41 -1.74 7.65
N SER A 83 17.90 -0.85 8.50
CA SER A 83 17.29 -0.60 9.82
C SER A 83 15.88 -0.02 9.67
N ASP A 84 15.69 0.96 8.79
CA ASP A 84 14.40 1.62 8.55
C ASP A 84 13.44 0.67 7.85
N ILE A 85 13.93 -0.07 6.87
CA ILE A 85 13.16 -1.12 6.18
C ILE A 85 12.69 -2.17 7.16
N ARG A 86 13.57 -2.70 8.02
CA ARG A 86 13.23 -3.71 9.03
C ARG A 86 12.17 -3.18 9.99
N LYS A 87 12.36 -1.97 10.53
CA LYS A 87 11.40 -1.34 11.43
C LYS A 87 10.01 -1.21 10.79
N ALA A 88 9.94 -0.80 9.53
CA ALA A 88 8.67 -0.67 8.81
C ALA A 88 7.99 -2.02 8.59
N VAL A 89 8.73 -3.03 8.14
CA VAL A 89 8.22 -4.38 7.90
C VAL A 89 7.79 -5.04 9.22
N ASP A 90 8.58 -4.92 10.29
CA ASP A 90 8.24 -5.46 11.61
C ASP A 90 6.97 -4.80 12.16
N THR A 91 6.78 -3.50 11.94
CA THR A 91 5.54 -2.79 12.32
C THR A 91 4.31 -3.42 11.67
N VAL A 92 4.41 -3.83 10.40
CA VAL A 92 3.31 -4.49 9.70
C VAL A 92 3.11 -5.92 10.19
N ILE A 93 4.18 -6.70 10.29
CA ILE A 93 4.10 -8.14 10.62
C ILE A 93 3.62 -8.37 12.06
N GLN A 94 4.03 -7.52 13.00
CA GLN A 94 3.71 -7.67 14.42
C GLN A 94 2.35 -7.08 14.80
N ASN A 95 1.69 -6.35 13.92
CA ASN A 95 0.42 -5.70 14.20
C ASN A 95 -0.74 -6.55 13.66
N SER A 96 -1.56 -7.08 14.56
CA SER A 96 -2.70 -7.95 14.25
C SER A 96 -3.80 -7.29 13.40
N ASN A 97 -3.81 -5.97 13.28
CA ASN A 97 -4.73 -5.27 12.38
C ASN A 97 -4.37 -5.44 10.90
N PHE A 98 -3.13 -5.84 10.58
CA PHE A 98 -2.70 -6.11 9.22
C PHE A 98 -2.79 -7.60 8.89
N ARG A 99 -3.18 -7.88 7.65
CA ARG A 99 -3.13 -9.21 7.04
C ARG A 99 -2.35 -9.13 5.73
N ILE A 100 -1.28 -9.91 5.64
CA ILE A 100 -0.57 -10.07 4.36
C ILE A 100 -1.29 -11.16 3.57
N THR A 101 -1.73 -10.85 2.36
CA THR A 101 -2.44 -11.75 1.46
C THR A 101 -1.56 -12.25 0.34
N GLN A 102 -1.94 -13.40 -0.22
CA GLN A 102 -1.40 -13.99 -1.43
C GLN A 102 -2.57 -14.39 -2.34
N PHE A 103 -2.31 -14.76 -3.58
CA PHE A 103 -3.35 -15.34 -4.42
C PHE A 103 -3.79 -16.70 -3.90
N ASN A 104 -5.07 -17.02 -4.04
CA ASN A 104 -5.59 -18.37 -3.80
C ASN A 104 -5.05 -19.36 -4.85
N ASP A 105 -4.90 -18.87 -6.10
CA ASP A 105 -4.21 -19.53 -7.21
C ASP A 105 -3.36 -18.52 -7.98
N GLU A 106 -2.05 -18.70 -7.95
CA GLU A 106 -1.07 -17.79 -8.56
C GLU A 106 -1.28 -17.64 -10.07
N ILE A 107 -1.59 -18.74 -10.78
CA ILE A 107 -1.78 -18.72 -12.24
C ILE A 107 -3.00 -17.86 -12.59
N SER A 108 -4.13 -18.11 -11.91
CA SER A 108 -5.34 -17.33 -12.08
C SER A 108 -5.15 -15.87 -11.71
N GLY A 109 -4.43 -15.59 -10.62
CA GLY A 109 -4.11 -14.24 -10.17
C GLY A 109 -3.31 -13.46 -11.21
N CYS A 110 -2.28 -14.07 -11.79
CA CYS A 110 -1.49 -13.47 -12.86
C CYS A 110 -2.33 -13.22 -14.13
N SER A 111 -3.18 -14.17 -14.52
CA SER A 111 -4.07 -14.00 -15.67
C SER A 111 -5.02 -12.81 -15.47
N LYS A 112 -5.66 -12.72 -14.29
CA LYS A 112 -6.51 -11.58 -13.95
C LYS A 112 -5.77 -10.24 -13.99
N ALA A 113 -4.50 -10.21 -13.61
CA ALA A 113 -3.73 -8.98 -13.72
C ALA A 113 -3.56 -8.52 -15.17
N VAL A 114 -3.36 -9.46 -16.11
CA VAL A 114 -3.32 -9.15 -17.54
C VAL A 114 -4.67 -8.64 -18.03
N ASP A 115 -5.77 -9.29 -17.64
CA ASP A 115 -7.13 -8.84 -17.96
C ASP A 115 -7.43 -7.44 -17.41
N ASN A 116 -6.94 -7.13 -16.21
CA ASN A 116 -7.07 -5.80 -15.60
C ASN A 116 -6.28 -4.71 -16.36
N ILE A 117 -5.12 -5.04 -16.95
CA ILE A 117 -4.41 -4.10 -17.83
C ILE A 117 -5.27 -3.77 -19.05
N ASP A 118 -5.85 -4.77 -19.68
CA ASP A 118 -6.66 -4.61 -20.88
C ASP A 118 -7.97 -3.86 -20.60
N ASN A 119 -8.71 -4.31 -19.59
CA ASN A 119 -10.03 -3.77 -19.27
C ASN A 119 -10.00 -2.35 -18.68
N PHE A 120 -8.97 -2.00 -17.92
CA PHE A 120 -8.91 -0.74 -17.16
C PHE A 120 -7.74 0.15 -17.51
N THR A 121 -6.92 -0.24 -18.48
CA THR A 121 -5.71 0.51 -18.89
C THR A 121 -4.77 0.80 -17.69
N LEU A 122 -4.63 -0.18 -16.81
CA LEU A 122 -3.77 -0.08 -15.64
C LEU A 122 -2.29 -0.34 -15.97
N ARG A 123 -1.40 0.22 -15.17
CA ARG A 123 0.00 -0.23 -15.16
C ARG A 123 0.08 -1.62 -14.53
N PRO A 124 1.10 -2.43 -14.86
CA PRO A 124 1.20 -3.81 -14.35
C PRO A 124 1.05 -3.93 -12.83
N ARG A 125 1.72 -3.08 -12.04
CA ARG A 125 1.60 -3.12 -10.57
C ARG A 125 0.19 -2.80 -10.09
N ASP A 126 -0.42 -1.76 -10.61
CA ASP A 126 -1.81 -1.38 -10.29
C ASP A 126 -2.78 -2.53 -10.63
N ALA A 127 -2.54 -3.21 -11.75
CA ALA A 127 -3.33 -4.37 -12.17
C ALA A 127 -3.17 -5.57 -11.22
N PHE A 128 -1.95 -5.81 -10.71
CA PHE A 128 -1.72 -6.82 -9.68
C PHE A 128 -2.42 -6.47 -8.36
N HIS A 129 -2.37 -5.20 -7.91
CA HIS A 129 -3.13 -4.78 -6.72
C HIS A 129 -4.62 -5.05 -6.87
N LEU A 130 -5.21 -4.69 -8.01
CA LEU A 130 -6.62 -4.98 -8.30
C LEU A 130 -6.88 -6.48 -8.36
N SER A 131 -5.98 -7.27 -8.94
CA SER A 131 -6.10 -8.72 -9.01
C SER A 131 -6.09 -9.38 -7.61
N TYR A 132 -5.22 -8.92 -6.68
CA TYR A 132 -5.25 -9.37 -5.29
C TYR A 132 -6.59 -9.06 -4.61
N MET A 133 -7.12 -7.85 -4.83
CA MET A 133 -8.42 -7.46 -4.28
C MET A 133 -9.56 -8.35 -4.80
N GLN A 134 -9.60 -8.59 -6.11
CA GLN A 134 -10.60 -9.45 -6.76
C GLN A 134 -10.51 -10.90 -6.28
N ASP A 135 -9.29 -11.43 -6.14
CA ASP A 135 -9.06 -12.80 -5.67
C ASP A 135 -9.51 -13.00 -4.21
N GLN A 136 -9.36 -11.98 -3.40
CA GLN A 136 -9.72 -11.97 -1.98
C GLN A 136 -11.12 -11.39 -1.70
N SER A 137 -11.88 -11.02 -2.75
CA SER A 137 -13.21 -10.38 -2.64
C SER A 137 -13.20 -9.10 -1.78
N ILE A 138 -12.17 -8.27 -1.93
CA ILE A 138 -12.02 -7.00 -1.21
C ILE A 138 -12.52 -5.86 -2.08
N ASP A 139 -13.54 -5.15 -1.60
CA ASP A 139 -14.19 -4.06 -2.34
C ASP A 139 -13.51 -2.69 -2.15
N TYR A 140 -12.76 -2.51 -1.07
CA TYR A 140 -12.22 -1.20 -0.68
C TYR A 140 -10.70 -1.16 -0.79
N ILE A 141 -10.19 -0.03 -1.30
CA ILE A 141 -8.75 0.28 -1.33
C ILE A 141 -8.50 1.66 -0.74
N VAL A 142 -7.37 1.83 -0.05
CA VAL A 142 -6.82 3.15 0.23
C VAL A 142 -5.65 3.39 -0.69
N ALA A 143 -5.81 4.28 -1.65
CA ALA A 143 -4.78 4.64 -2.62
C ALA A 143 -4.79 6.14 -2.89
N GLY A 144 -3.59 6.72 -3.02
CA GLY A 144 -3.42 8.13 -3.43
C GLY A 144 -3.58 8.34 -4.94
N ASP A 145 -3.61 7.28 -5.71
CA ASP A 145 -3.76 7.36 -7.18
C ASP A 145 -5.26 7.31 -7.58
N LYS A 146 -5.70 8.38 -8.21
CA LYS A 146 -7.09 8.54 -8.73
C LYS A 146 -7.48 7.54 -9.81
N LYS A 147 -6.57 6.69 -10.27
CA LYS A 147 -6.91 5.63 -11.24
C LYS A 147 -7.95 4.67 -10.69
N PHE A 148 -7.84 4.33 -9.41
CA PHE A 148 -8.78 3.45 -8.73
C PHE A 148 -10.20 4.05 -8.60
N ASP A 149 -10.34 5.39 -8.67
CA ASP A 149 -11.66 6.05 -8.65
C ASP A 149 -12.52 5.74 -9.87
N LYS A 150 -11.90 5.33 -10.98
CA LYS A 150 -12.56 5.03 -12.26
C LYS A 150 -12.88 3.54 -12.42
N ILE A 151 -12.46 2.71 -11.49
CA ILE A 151 -12.61 1.26 -11.56
C ILE A 151 -13.87 0.86 -10.80
N HIS A 152 -14.89 0.41 -11.51
CA HIS A 152 -16.14 -0.04 -10.89
C HIS A 152 -16.00 -1.26 -9.98
N ALA A 153 -14.92 -2.02 -10.14
CA ALA A 153 -14.65 -3.22 -9.36
C ALA A 153 -14.11 -2.94 -7.94
N CYS A 154 -13.83 -1.68 -7.61
CA CYS A 154 -13.38 -1.31 -6.26
C CYS A 154 -13.83 0.10 -5.88
N LYS A 155 -13.76 0.41 -4.59
CA LYS A 155 -14.11 1.72 -4.01
C LYS A 155 -12.86 2.31 -3.36
N ASN A 156 -12.32 3.36 -3.95
CA ASN A 156 -11.17 4.05 -3.40
C ASN A 156 -11.58 4.95 -2.22
N ILE A 157 -10.92 4.78 -1.10
CA ILE A 157 -10.98 5.67 0.07
C ILE A 157 -9.87 6.70 -0.14
N GLU A 158 -10.23 7.93 -0.44
CA GLU A 158 -9.31 9.00 -0.78
C GLU A 158 -8.33 9.30 0.36
N PHE A 159 -7.06 9.45 -0.05
CA PHE A 159 -5.94 9.74 0.82
C PHE A 159 -5.02 10.84 0.25
#